data_9e4024c221dffdb94e61ffe647da10d8
#
_entry.id   9e4024c221dffdb94e61ffe647da10d8
#
_cell.length_a   1.000
_cell.length_b   1.000
_cell.length_c   1.000
_cell.angle_alpha   90.00
_cell.angle_beta   90.00
_cell.angle_gamma   90.00
#
_symmetry.space_group_name_H-M   'P 1'
#
loop_
_entity.id
_entity.type
_entity.pdbx_description
1 polymer ?
#
loop_
_entity_poly.entity_id
_entity_poly.type
_entity_poly.pdbx_seq_one_letter_code
_entity_poly.pdbx_strand_id
1 'polypeptide(L)'
;YKVYIIDEVHMLSPSAWGALLKVMEEPPEYVKFILATTEVHKVPATIISRCQRYDFHRIRTADIAARLEYIAGEEQLSLEPEAAQLIAHLSDGGMRDALSLLDQCASGGEAITAASVTAAAGVAGRDSVFAILEAVQAQDAAKALEYTGALYDQSKDMVRLCDELLEQLRNMMLLKAGTGQPDLLTCLPDELPRLEQLAQKPSLDTILWQIAQLQDCRERMQRNQNKRVELEMLLLQLAVPKVAVPVSPAVTAAPQ
;
A
#
# COMPACT_ATOMS: atom_id res chain seq x y z
N TYR A 1 10.08 -28.49 -27.34
CA TYR A 1 9.13 -28.48 -26.25
C TYR A 1 8.02 -27.46 -26.50
N LYS A 2 6.77 -27.79 -26.08
CA LYS A 2 5.68 -26.82 -25.95
C LYS A 2 5.62 -26.36 -24.50
N VAL A 3 5.66 -25.04 -24.28
CA VAL A 3 5.59 -24.45 -22.94
C VAL A 3 4.25 -23.72 -22.81
N TYR A 4 3.49 -24.08 -21.82
CA TYR A 4 2.24 -23.42 -21.47
C TYR A 4 2.46 -22.64 -20.18
N ILE A 5 2.27 -21.34 -20.24
CA ILE A 5 2.30 -20.45 -19.08
C ILE A 5 0.87 -20.07 -18.73
N ILE A 6 0.44 -20.42 -17.55
CA ILE A 6 -0.89 -20.09 -17.02
C ILE A 6 -0.70 -19.15 -15.84
N ASP A 7 -0.97 -17.88 -16.09
CA ASP A 7 -0.88 -16.84 -15.08
C ASP A 7 -2.19 -16.80 -14.29
N GLU A 8 -2.10 -16.38 -13.01
CA GLU A 8 -3.19 -16.36 -12.03
C GLU A 8 -4.01 -17.65 -12.04
N VAL A 9 -3.29 -18.76 -12.01
CA VAL A 9 -3.88 -20.10 -12.17
C VAL A 9 -4.98 -20.40 -11.16
N HIS A 10 -5.00 -19.73 -10.00
CA HIS A 10 -6.06 -19.86 -9.00
C HIS A 10 -7.45 -19.43 -9.51
N MET A 11 -7.51 -18.69 -10.64
CA MET A 11 -8.76 -18.29 -11.28
C MET A 11 -9.41 -19.40 -12.12
N LEU A 12 -8.75 -20.55 -12.28
CA LEU A 12 -9.32 -21.66 -13.02
C LEU A 12 -10.56 -22.24 -12.34
N SER A 13 -11.56 -22.57 -13.15
CA SER A 13 -12.77 -23.26 -12.67
C SER A 13 -12.44 -24.67 -12.17
N PRO A 14 -13.28 -25.27 -11.30
CA PRO A 14 -13.11 -26.64 -10.84
C PRO A 14 -13.02 -27.67 -11.97
N SER A 15 -13.76 -27.46 -13.07
CA SER A 15 -13.71 -28.32 -14.24
C SER A 15 -12.38 -28.20 -15.00
N ALA A 16 -11.83 -26.98 -15.09
CA ALA A 16 -10.53 -26.74 -15.71
C ALA A 16 -9.39 -27.37 -14.89
N TRP A 17 -9.46 -27.29 -13.54
CA TRP A 17 -8.53 -28.00 -12.68
C TRP A 17 -8.55 -29.52 -12.89
N GLY A 18 -9.75 -30.11 -13.03
CA GLY A 18 -9.90 -31.56 -13.32
C GLY A 18 -9.28 -31.95 -14.66
N ALA A 19 -9.39 -31.10 -15.67
CA ALA A 19 -8.79 -31.34 -16.98
C ALA A 19 -7.25 -31.21 -16.93
N LEU A 20 -6.75 -30.16 -16.25
CA LEU A 20 -5.31 -29.94 -16.09
C LEU A 20 -4.65 -31.07 -15.30
N LEU A 21 -5.31 -31.56 -14.24
CA LEU A 21 -4.79 -32.66 -13.42
C LEU A 21 -4.53 -33.91 -14.25
N LYS A 22 -5.45 -34.30 -15.16
CA LYS A 22 -5.30 -35.45 -16.04
C LYS A 22 -4.04 -35.37 -16.91
N VAL A 23 -3.76 -34.16 -17.45
CA VAL A 23 -2.59 -33.93 -18.29
C VAL A 23 -1.30 -33.90 -17.46
N MET A 24 -1.38 -33.45 -16.20
CA MET A 24 -0.24 -33.41 -15.27
C MET A 24 0.09 -34.79 -14.67
N GLU A 25 -0.86 -35.71 -14.63
CA GLU A 25 -0.60 -37.10 -14.20
C GLU A 25 0.17 -37.89 -15.23
N GLU A 26 -0.13 -37.71 -16.52
CA GLU A 26 0.54 -38.36 -17.64
C GLU A 26 0.96 -37.29 -18.68
N PRO A 27 1.94 -36.44 -18.37
CA PRO A 27 2.31 -35.36 -19.24
C PRO A 27 3.08 -35.89 -20.48
N PRO A 28 2.74 -35.41 -21.69
CA PRO A 28 3.58 -35.69 -22.87
C PRO A 28 5.01 -35.16 -22.64
N GLU A 29 6.02 -35.95 -23.02
CA GLU A 29 7.43 -35.63 -22.78
C GLU A 29 7.85 -34.25 -23.31
N TYR A 30 7.19 -33.78 -24.37
CA TYR A 30 7.48 -32.52 -25.03
C TYR A 30 6.72 -31.33 -24.45
N VAL A 31 5.88 -31.51 -23.40
CA VAL A 31 5.07 -30.45 -22.80
C VAL A 31 5.64 -30.04 -21.45
N LYS A 32 5.67 -28.71 -21.20
CA LYS A 32 6.00 -28.12 -19.92
C LYS A 32 4.91 -27.13 -19.51
N PHE A 33 4.50 -27.17 -18.25
CA PHE A 33 3.58 -26.20 -17.66
C PHE A 33 4.32 -25.31 -16.68
N ILE A 34 4.08 -24.02 -16.78
CA ILE A 34 4.48 -23.01 -15.79
C ILE A 34 3.20 -22.41 -15.26
N LEU A 35 2.92 -22.62 -13.96
CA LEU A 35 1.73 -22.13 -13.29
C LEU A 35 2.17 -20.99 -12.36
N ALA A 36 1.62 -19.81 -12.55
CA ALA A 36 1.88 -18.66 -11.69
C ALA A 36 0.63 -18.29 -10.88
N THR A 37 0.80 -17.90 -9.62
CA THR A 37 -0.29 -17.49 -8.75
C THR A 37 0.20 -16.58 -7.63
N THR A 38 -0.60 -15.62 -7.27
CA THR A 38 -0.46 -14.82 -6.05
C THR A 38 -1.11 -15.49 -4.83
N GLU A 39 -2.00 -16.49 -5.04
CA GLU A 39 -2.80 -17.12 -4.00
C GLU A 39 -2.63 -18.65 -4.00
N VAL A 40 -1.46 -19.12 -3.56
CA VAL A 40 -1.13 -20.56 -3.54
C VAL A 40 -2.14 -21.40 -2.75
N HIS A 41 -2.77 -20.82 -1.72
CA HIS A 41 -3.75 -21.51 -0.88
C HIS A 41 -5.06 -21.86 -1.61
N LYS A 42 -5.35 -21.19 -2.74
CA LYS A 42 -6.49 -21.49 -3.61
C LYS A 42 -6.19 -22.58 -4.65
N VAL A 43 -4.92 -22.95 -4.83
CA VAL A 43 -4.53 -24.01 -5.75
C VAL A 43 -4.75 -25.38 -5.10
N PRO A 44 -5.40 -26.34 -5.78
CA PRO A 44 -5.63 -27.67 -5.22
C PRO A 44 -4.32 -28.37 -4.83
N ALA A 45 -4.31 -28.99 -3.65
CA ALA A 45 -3.13 -29.71 -3.16
C ALA A 45 -2.67 -30.84 -4.10
N THR A 46 -3.60 -31.45 -4.84
CA THR A 46 -3.30 -32.46 -5.88
C THR A 46 -2.48 -31.92 -7.04
N ILE A 47 -2.61 -30.64 -7.36
CA ILE A 47 -1.79 -29.96 -8.37
C ILE A 47 -0.43 -29.61 -7.77
N ILE A 48 -0.42 -28.98 -6.58
CA ILE A 48 0.82 -28.56 -5.89
C ILE A 48 1.77 -29.76 -5.71
N SER A 49 1.25 -30.93 -5.34
CA SER A 49 2.06 -32.15 -5.12
C SER A 49 2.76 -32.68 -6.37
N ARG A 50 2.35 -32.23 -7.57
CA ARG A 50 2.92 -32.60 -8.88
C ARG A 50 3.75 -31.50 -9.51
N CYS A 51 3.89 -30.35 -8.82
CA CYS A 51 4.66 -29.20 -9.30
C CYS A 51 5.93 -29.04 -8.48
N GLN A 52 6.96 -28.55 -9.16
CA GLN A 52 8.09 -27.96 -8.48
C GLN A 52 7.73 -26.52 -8.12
N ARG A 53 7.84 -26.17 -6.83
CA ARG A 53 7.43 -24.86 -6.32
C ARG A 53 8.62 -23.92 -6.22
N TYR A 54 8.43 -22.68 -6.67
CA TYR A 54 9.35 -21.58 -6.56
C TYR A 54 8.63 -20.38 -5.95
N ASP A 55 9.09 -19.92 -4.79
CA ASP A 55 8.53 -18.75 -4.13
C ASP A 55 9.32 -17.49 -4.53
N PHE A 56 8.60 -16.48 -5.02
CA PHE A 56 9.15 -15.17 -5.34
C PHE A 56 8.89 -14.22 -4.19
N HIS A 57 9.88 -13.46 -3.83
CA HIS A 57 9.82 -12.48 -2.74
C HIS A 57 9.94 -11.06 -3.29
N ARG A 58 9.58 -10.07 -2.47
CA ARG A 58 9.81 -8.66 -2.77
C ARG A 58 11.29 -8.40 -2.98
N ILE A 59 11.61 -7.63 -4.00
CA ILE A 59 12.98 -7.22 -4.31
C ILE A 59 13.35 -6.07 -3.37
N ARG A 60 14.59 -6.06 -2.87
CA ARG A 60 15.06 -4.97 -2.00
C ARG A 60 15.11 -3.66 -2.78
N THR A 61 14.78 -2.56 -2.11
CA THR A 61 14.77 -1.21 -2.70
C THR A 61 16.12 -0.87 -3.35
N ALA A 62 17.24 -1.22 -2.70
CA ALA A 62 18.59 -0.99 -3.25
C ALA A 62 18.83 -1.75 -4.58
N ASP A 63 18.34 -2.99 -4.69
CA ASP A 63 18.51 -3.80 -5.91
C ASP A 63 17.63 -3.27 -7.05
N ILE A 64 16.44 -2.76 -6.72
CA ILE A 64 15.57 -2.09 -7.70
C ILE A 64 16.24 -0.79 -8.19
N ALA A 65 16.71 0.07 -7.28
CA ALA A 65 17.36 1.32 -7.63
C ALA A 65 18.57 1.08 -8.55
N ALA A 66 19.47 0.16 -8.19
CA ALA A 66 20.60 -0.21 -9.03
C ALA A 66 20.18 -0.73 -10.42
N ARG A 67 19.07 -1.47 -10.50
CA ARG A 67 18.56 -1.96 -11.78
C ARG A 67 17.99 -0.83 -12.64
N LEU A 68 17.30 0.15 -12.02
CA LEU A 68 16.79 1.32 -12.72
C LEU A 68 17.91 2.19 -13.27
N GLU A 69 18.97 2.43 -12.48
CA GLU A 69 20.16 3.16 -12.92
C GLU A 69 20.86 2.48 -14.12
N TYR A 70 20.99 1.14 -14.06
CA TYR A 70 21.54 0.36 -15.16
C TYR A 70 20.69 0.52 -16.44
N ILE A 71 19.37 0.39 -16.34
CA ILE A 71 18.46 0.52 -17.48
C ILE A 71 18.47 1.95 -18.02
N ALA A 72 18.46 2.96 -17.16
CA ALA A 72 18.53 4.36 -17.56
C ALA A 72 19.85 4.64 -18.34
N GLY A 73 20.96 4.03 -17.94
CA GLY A 73 22.24 4.13 -18.67
C GLY A 73 22.17 3.49 -20.06
N GLU A 74 21.59 2.31 -20.20
CA GLU A 74 21.41 1.61 -21.49
C GLU A 74 20.46 2.37 -22.45
N GLU A 75 19.39 2.95 -21.91
CA GLU A 75 18.38 3.71 -22.66
C GLU A 75 18.76 5.20 -22.81
N GLN A 76 19.93 5.61 -22.33
CA GLN A 76 20.44 6.99 -22.38
C GLN A 76 19.49 8.02 -21.71
N LEU A 77 18.78 7.59 -20.66
CA LEU A 77 17.93 8.44 -19.84
C LEU A 77 18.78 9.14 -18.76
N SER A 78 18.51 10.43 -18.54
CA SER A 78 19.10 11.16 -17.42
C SER A 78 18.28 10.90 -16.16
N LEU A 79 18.74 9.96 -15.32
CA LEU A 79 18.11 9.58 -14.07
C LEU A 79 18.98 9.99 -12.88
N GLU A 80 18.46 10.84 -12.00
CA GLU A 80 19.14 11.18 -10.76
C GLU A 80 19.10 10.00 -9.76
N PRO A 81 20.19 9.76 -8.97
CA PRO A 81 20.22 8.66 -8.00
C PRO A 81 19.09 8.75 -6.97
N GLU A 82 18.73 9.96 -6.54
CA GLU A 82 17.60 10.18 -5.62
C GLU A 82 16.25 9.80 -6.24
N ALA A 83 16.08 10.08 -7.54
CA ALA A 83 14.89 9.68 -8.28
C ALA A 83 14.81 8.16 -8.41
N ALA A 84 15.93 7.46 -8.69
CA ALA A 84 15.99 6.00 -8.75
C ALA A 84 15.59 5.37 -7.41
N GLN A 85 16.08 5.90 -6.29
CA GLN A 85 15.71 5.44 -4.95
C GLN A 85 14.23 5.68 -4.65
N LEU A 86 13.70 6.84 -5.05
CA LEU A 86 12.29 7.17 -4.86
C LEU A 86 11.38 6.24 -5.67
N ILE A 87 11.68 5.98 -6.95
CA ILE A 87 10.94 5.01 -7.77
C ILE A 87 10.98 3.62 -7.12
N ALA A 88 12.16 3.16 -6.71
CA ALA A 88 12.35 1.87 -6.06
C ALA A 88 11.54 1.75 -4.76
N HIS A 89 11.48 2.82 -3.97
CA HIS A 89 10.69 2.88 -2.75
C HIS A 89 9.18 2.80 -3.03
N LEU A 90 8.70 3.58 -3.99
CA LEU A 90 7.28 3.62 -4.38
C LEU A 90 6.78 2.31 -5.00
N SER A 91 7.69 1.47 -5.49
CA SER A 91 7.36 0.22 -6.17
C SER A 91 7.17 -0.97 -5.23
N ASP A 92 7.37 -0.80 -3.93
CA ASP A 92 7.11 -1.79 -2.87
C ASP A 92 7.64 -3.20 -3.20
N GLY A 93 8.84 -3.29 -3.78
CA GLY A 93 9.49 -4.54 -4.15
C GLY A 93 9.04 -5.14 -5.50
N GLY A 94 8.22 -4.43 -6.28
CA GLY A 94 7.74 -4.82 -7.61
C GLY A 94 8.60 -4.22 -8.73
N MET A 95 9.40 -5.03 -9.44
CA MET A 95 10.21 -4.53 -10.55
C MET A 95 9.35 -4.02 -11.72
N ARG A 96 8.20 -4.64 -12.00
CA ARG A 96 7.28 -4.20 -13.05
C ARG A 96 6.77 -2.78 -12.78
N ASP A 97 6.36 -2.51 -11.54
CA ASP A 97 5.85 -1.21 -11.13
C ASP A 97 6.95 -0.14 -11.19
N ALA A 98 8.17 -0.49 -10.78
CA ALA A 98 9.34 0.37 -10.87
C ALA A 98 9.64 0.78 -12.33
N LEU A 99 9.64 -0.19 -13.24
CA LEU A 99 9.88 0.06 -14.66
C LEU A 99 8.77 0.87 -15.30
N SER A 100 7.51 0.59 -14.95
CA SER A 100 6.36 1.35 -15.44
C SER A 100 6.41 2.81 -15.00
N LEU A 101 6.82 3.07 -13.75
CA LEU A 101 6.97 4.43 -13.23
C LEU A 101 8.16 5.14 -13.87
N LEU A 102 9.29 4.44 -14.10
CA LEU A 102 10.43 4.99 -14.82
C LEU A 102 10.04 5.41 -16.25
N ASP A 103 9.33 4.55 -16.97
CA ASP A 103 8.86 4.81 -18.34
C ASP A 103 7.90 6.01 -18.39
N GLN A 104 7.01 6.10 -17.41
CA GLN A 104 6.10 7.25 -17.26
C GLN A 104 6.88 8.56 -17.06
N CYS A 105 7.92 8.54 -16.23
CA CYS A 105 8.77 9.71 -16.00
C CYS A 105 9.60 10.07 -17.24
N ALA A 106 10.10 9.06 -17.98
CA ALA A 106 10.92 9.26 -19.18
C ALA A 106 10.14 9.88 -20.36
N SER A 107 8.81 9.72 -20.37
CA SER A 107 7.96 10.24 -21.47
C SER A 107 8.02 11.77 -21.62
N GLY A 108 8.50 12.51 -20.63
CA GLY A 108 8.66 13.97 -20.67
C GLY A 108 9.90 14.46 -21.42
N GLY A 109 10.86 13.60 -21.72
CA GLY A 109 12.12 13.95 -22.43
C GLY A 109 13.10 14.83 -21.64
N GLU A 110 12.83 15.10 -20.38
CA GLU A 110 13.65 15.85 -19.45
C GLU A 110 14.41 14.92 -18.48
N ALA A 111 15.33 15.49 -17.70
CA ALA A 111 16.00 14.74 -16.64
C ALA A 111 14.98 14.24 -15.61
N ILE A 112 15.08 12.96 -15.25
CA ILE A 112 14.20 12.33 -14.26
C ILE A 112 14.73 12.67 -12.87
N THR A 113 14.07 13.60 -12.21
CA THR A 113 14.39 14.10 -10.86
C THR A 113 13.41 13.55 -9.84
N ALA A 114 13.72 13.65 -8.56
CA ALA A 114 12.77 13.29 -7.49
C ALA A 114 11.44 14.05 -7.59
N ALA A 115 11.48 15.31 -8.04
CA ALA A 115 10.28 16.12 -8.25
C ALA A 115 9.41 15.60 -9.40
N SER A 116 10.02 15.20 -10.54
CA SER A 116 9.28 14.63 -11.67
C SER A 116 8.67 13.26 -11.31
N VAL A 117 9.38 12.43 -10.55
CA VAL A 117 8.87 11.17 -10.04
C VAL A 117 7.68 11.39 -9.10
N THR A 118 7.78 12.34 -8.18
CA THR A 118 6.69 12.71 -7.25
C THR A 118 5.44 13.13 -8.02
N ALA A 119 5.60 13.95 -9.06
CA ALA A 119 4.50 14.39 -9.91
C ALA A 119 3.88 13.21 -10.70
N ALA A 120 4.72 12.39 -11.34
CA ALA A 120 4.27 11.27 -12.16
C ALA A 120 3.58 10.18 -11.31
N ALA A 121 4.14 9.85 -10.15
CA ALA A 121 3.54 8.88 -9.22
C ALA A 121 2.26 9.39 -8.54
N GLY A 122 1.90 10.66 -8.74
CA GLY A 122 0.77 11.29 -8.03
C GLY A 122 1.01 11.40 -6.52
N VAL A 123 2.29 11.38 -6.12
CA VAL A 123 2.73 11.54 -4.72
C VAL A 123 2.72 13.00 -4.29
N ALA A 124 2.42 13.93 -5.23
CA ALA A 124 2.27 15.38 -5.01
C ALA A 124 1.18 15.77 -3.98
N GLY A 125 0.97 14.95 -2.99
CA GLY A 125 0.02 15.14 -1.90
C GLY A 125 0.55 14.62 -0.56
N ARG A 126 1.81 14.18 -0.46
CA ARG A 126 2.34 13.71 0.84
C ARG A 126 2.31 14.81 1.90
N ASP A 127 2.68 16.04 1.52
CA ASP A 127 2.52 17.19 2.42
C ASP A 127 1.09 17.38 2.88
N SER A 128 0.11 17.15 2.00
CA SER A 128 -1.31 17.21 2.35
C SER A 128 -1.73 16.06 3.25
N VAL A 129 -1.16 14.86 3.09
CA VAL A 129 -1.40 13.73 4.01
C VAL A 129 -0.90 14.07 5.41
N PHE A 130 0.31 14.62 5.52
CA PHE A 130 0.83 15.10 6.80
C PHE A 130 -0.01 16.24 7.37
N ALA A 131 -0.43 17.19 6.55
CA ALA A 131 -1.30 18.30 6.98
C ALA A 131 -2.66 17.80 7.52
N ILE A 132 -3.25 16.77 6.87
CA ILE A 132 -4.47 16.13 7.37
C ILE A 132 -4.22 15.47 8.75
N LEU A 133 -3.13 14.72 8.91
CA LEU A 133 -2.79 14.08 10.19
C LEU A 133 -2.52 15.12 11.30
N GLU A 134 -1.82 16.21 10.97
CA GLU A 134 -1.59 17.33 11.88
C GLU A 134 -2.90 17.99 12.32
N ALA A 135 -3.81 18.22 11.38
CA ALA A 135 -5.13 18.78 11.66
C ALA A 135 -5.97 17.83 12.55
N VAL A 136 -5.96 16.52 12.27
CA VAL A 136 -6.62 15.51 13.11
C VAL A 136 -6.05 15.51 14.52
N GLN A 137 -4.72 15.58 14.68
CA GLN A 137 -4.08 15.63 16.01
C GLN A 137 -4.32 16.95 16.75
N ALA A 138 -4.48 18.05 16.00
CA ALA A 138 -4.84 19.35 16.55
C ALA A 138 -6.35 19.45 16.89
N GLN A 139 -7.13 18.40 16.59
CA GLN A 139 -8.59 18.37 16.71
C GLN A 139 -9.29 19.46 15.85
N ASP A 140 -8.64 19.84 14.75
CA ASP A 140 -9.14 20.82 13.78
C ASP A 140 -9.81 20.10 12.60
N ALA A 141 -11.05 19.68 12.82
CA ALA A 141 -11.83 18.98 11.82
C ALA A 141 -12.05 19.82 10.55
N ALA A 142 -12.17 21.15 10.69
CA ALA A 142 -12.40 22.05 9.56
C ALA A 142 -11.20 22.01 8.59
N LYS A 143 -9.97 22.11 9.11
CA LYS A 143 -8.76 22.01 8.28
C LYS A 143 -8.58 20.65 7.66
N ALA A 144 -8.86 19.57 8.41
CA ALA A 144 -8.78 18.22 7.86
C ALA A 144 -9.69 18.05 6.63
N LEU A 145 -10.92 18.59 6.69
CA LEU A 145 -11.86 18.58 5.58
C LEU A 145 -11.44 19.51 4.44
N GLU A 146 -10.89 20.69 4.74
CA GLU A 146 -10.38 21.63 3.74
C GLU A 146 -9.27 20.98 2.90
N TYR A 147 -8.26 20.35 3.52
CA TYR A 147 -7.19 19.66 2.82
C TYR A 147 -7.72 18.48 1.99
N THR A 148 -8.67 17.72 2.53
CA THR A 148 -9.29 16.59 1.81
C THR A 148 -10.09 17.09 0.60
N GLY A 149 -10.83 18.19 0.75
CA GLY A 149 -11.56 18.84 -0.34
C GLY A 149 -10.63 19.32 -1.46
N ALA A 150 -9.53 20.00 -1.09
CA ALA A 150 -8.53 20.46 -2.07
C ALA A 150 -7.91 19.29 -2.86
N LEU A 151 -7.63 18.16 -2.22
CA LEU A 151 -7.13 16.96 -2.90
C LEU A 151 -8.18 16.33 -3.82
N TYR A 152 -9.44 16.33 -3.41
CA TYR A 152 -10.55 15.85 -4.25
C TYR A 152 -10.73 16.71 -5.50
N ASP A 153 -10.64 18.03 -5.38
CA ASP A 153 -10.74 18.96 -6.49
C ASP A 153 -9.58 18.81 -7.49
N GLN A 154 -8.41 18.31 -7.01
CA GLN A 154 -7.27 17.92 -7.82
C GLN A 154 -7.40 16.50 -8.41
N SER A 155 -8.60 15.89 -8.33
CA SER A 155 -8.89 14.54 -8.83
C SER A 155 -8.09 13.41 -8.15
N LYS A 156 -7.63 13.61 -6.92
CA LYS A 156 -6.96 12.54 -6.16
C LYS A 156 -7.96 11.45 -5.79
N ASP A 157 -7.56 10.18 -5.96
CA ASP A 157 -8.37 9.04 -5.54
C ASP A 157 -8.47 8.97 -4.01
N MET A 158 -9.69 8.98 -3.48
CA MET A 158 -9.95 8.99 -2.04
C MET A 158 -9.60 7.66 -1.36
N VAL A 159 -9.63 6.54 -2.08
CA VAL A 159 -9.17 5.23 -1.54
C VAL A 159 -7.66 5.25 -1.37
N ARG A 160 -6.95 5.76 -2.37
CA ARG A 160 -5.49 5.93 -2.29
C ARG A 160 -5.10 6.88 -1.16
N LEU A 161 -5.82 7.99 -0.98
CA LEU A 161 -5.58 8.90 0.16
C LEU A 161 -5.78 8.19 1.50
N CYS A 162 -6.80 7.34 1.62
CA CYS A 162 -7.02 6.51 2.81
C CYS A 162 -5.86 5.54 3.05
N ASP A 163 -5.34 4.89 2.00
CA ASP A 163 -4.19 3.99 2.09
C ASP A 163 -2.91 4.74 2.50
N GLU A 164 -2.67 5.95 1.98
CA GLU A 164 -1.55 6.81 2.36
C GLU A 164 -1.64 7.25 3.85
N LEU A 165 -2.83 7.59 4.35
CA LEU A 165 -3.05 7.90 5.77
C LEU A 165 -2.79 6.68 6.66
N LEU A 166 -3.23 5.49 6.24
CA LEU A 166 -2.96 4.23 6.94
C LEU A 166 -1.46 3.94 7.04
N GLU A 167 -0.73 4.17 5.95
CA GLU A 167 0.72 3.98 5.89
C GLU A 167 1.44 4.88 6.89
N GLN A 168 1.08 6.17 6.96
CA GLN A 168 1.71 7.09 7.91
C GLN A 168 1.35 6.75 9.37
N LEU A 169 0.11 6.37 9.67
CA LEU A 169 -0.24 5.91 11.01
C LEU A 169 0.50 4.62 11.40
N ARG A 170 0.72 3.69 10.46
CA ARG A 170 1.56 2.52 10.68
C ARG A 170 3.00 2.90 11.01
N ASN A 171 3.58 3.84 10.26
CA ASN A 171 4.92 4.35 10.55
C ASN A 171 4.98 5.00 11.94
N MET A 172 3.99 5.81 12.31
CA MET A 172 3.89 6.39 13.66
C MET A 172 3.79 5.32 14.76
N MET A 173 3.03 4.26 14.51
CA MET A 173 2.92 3.11 15.41
C MET A 173 4.28 2.43 15.62
N LEU A 174 5.04 2.17 14.56
CA LEU A 174 6.35 1.56 14.63
C LEU A 174 7.36 2.42 15.41
N LEU A 175 7.37 3.73 15.15
CA LEU A 175 8.19 4.69 15.91
C LEU A 175 7.82 4.68 17.39
N LYS A 176 6.54 4.69 17.71
CA LYS A 176 6.03 4.69 19.09
C LYS A 176 6.32 3.39 19.85
N ALA A 177 6.29 2.25 19.15
CA ALA A 177 6.60 0.94 19.70
C ALA A 177 8.11 0.71 19.94
N GLY A 178 8.97 1.67 19.58
CA GLY A 178 10.42 1.57 19.75
C GLY A 178 11.10 0.60 18.76
N THR A 179 10.37 0.13 17.75
CA THR A 179 10.89 -0.76 16.69
C THR A 179 11.34 0.01 15.46
N GLY A 180 11.65 1.30 15.62
CA GLY A 180 12.00 2.23 14.52
C GLY A 180 13.31 1.87 13.81
N GLN A 181 13.44 0.61 13.35
CA GLN A 181 14.46 0.26 12.38
C GLN A 181 14.13 0.96 11.05
N PRO A 182 15.07 1.70 10.46
CA PRO A 182 14.83 2.43 9.20
C PRO A 182 14.26 1.55 8.09
N ASP A 183 14.65 0.27 8.07
CA ASP A 183 14.20 -0.70 7.05
C ASP A 183 12.72 -1.10 7.17
N LEU A 184 12.07 -0.80 8.29
CA LEU A 184 10.65 -1.08 8.52
C LEU A 184 9.73 0.10 8.19
N LEU A 185 10.30 1.30 8.08
CA LEU A 185 9.57 2.53 7.78
C LEU A 185 9.46 2.72 6.27
N THR A 186 8.27 3.09 5.83
CA THR A 186 7.95 3.39 4.43
C THR A 186 7.87 4.90 4.20
N CYS A 187 8.69 5.70 4.88
CA CYS A 187 8.77 7.14 4.72
C CYS A 187 10.08 7.55 4.04
N LEU A 188 10.07 8.72 3.40
CA LEU A 188 11.28 9.31 2.86
C LEU A 188 12.18 9.84 3.99
N PRO A 189 13.52 9.89 3.81
CA PRO A 189 14.43 10.37 4.86
C PRO A 189 14.14 11.79 5.34
N ASP A 190 13.67 12.67 4.46
CA ASP A 190 13.28 14.05 4.77
C ASP A 190 11.93 14.17 5.50
N GLU A 191 11.06 13.17 5.39
CA GLU A 191 9.78 13.11 6.10
C GLU A 191 9.94 12.61 7.56
N LEU A 192 11.00 11.87 7.85
CA LEU A 192 11.20 11.22 9.15
C LEU A 192 11.11 12.18 10.36
N PRO A 193 11.73 13.37 10.35
CA PRO A 193 11.63 14.30 11.49
C PRO A 193 10.20 14.77 11.75
N ARG A 194 9.41 14.97 10.69
CA ARG A 194 8.00 15.38 10.78
C ARG A 194 7.14 14.26 11.33
N LEU A 195 7.41 13.04 10.88
CA LEU A 195 6.73 11.82 11.33
C LEU A 195 7.00 11.54 12.83
N GLU A 196 8.26 11.71 13.26
CA GLU A 196 8.65 11.57 14.67
C GLU A 196 7.89 12.58 15.56
N GLN A 197 7.79 13.84 15.14
CA GLN A 197 7.01 14.86 15.88
C GLN A 197 5.53 14.48 15.96
N LEU A 198 4.94 13.99 14.88
CA LEU A 198 3.55 13.51 14.87
C LEU A 198 3.36 12.30 15.78
N ALA A 199 4.32 11.37 15.80
CA ALA A 199 4.24 10.17 16.63
C ALA A 199 4.34 10.47 18.13
N GLN A 200 4.90 11.61 18.55
CA GLN A 200 5.05 11.95 19.98
C GLN A 200 3.71 12.21 20.68
N LYS A 201 2.79 12.89 20.01
CA LYS A 201 1.54 13.38 20.63
C LYS A 201 0.54 12.28 21.02
N PRO A 202 0.11 11.39 20.11
CA PRO A 202 -0.89 10.39 20.41
C PRO A 202 -0.32 9.23 21.24
N SER A 203 -1.15 8.59 22.06
CA SER A 203 -0.80 7.29 22.67
C SER A 203 -0.80 6.17 21.62
N LEU A 204 -0.11 5.07 21.92
CA LEU A 204 -0.13 3.90 21.04
C LEU A 204 -1.56 3.38 20.81
N ASP A 205 -2.37 3.33 21.86
CA ASP A 205 -3.78 2.91 21.77
C ASP A 205 -4.60 3.83 20.86
N THR A 206 -4.31 5.14 20.87
CA THR A 206 -4.96 6.09 19.97
C THR A 206 -4.59 5.80 18.52
N ILE A 207 -3.31 5.56 18.23
CA ILE A 207 -2.84 5.24 16.87
C ILE A 207 -3.47 3.94 16.39
N LEU A 208 -3.48 2.89 17.21
CA LEU A 208 -4.08 1.60 16.87
C LEU A 208 -5.58 1.73 16.59
N TRP A 209 -6.29 2.53 17.40
CA TRP A 209 -7.70 2.82 17.16
C TRP A 209 -7.90 3.58 15.84
N GLN A 210 -7.08 4.59 15.53
CA GLN A 210 -7.16 5.33 14.27
C GLN A 210 -6.92 4.42 13.07
N ILE A 211 -5.95 3.50 13.16
CA ILE A 211 -5.69 2.49 12.12
C ILE A 211 -6.93 1.63 11.89
N ALA A 212 -7.54 1.10 12.95
CA ALA A 212 -8.75 0.27 12.84
C ALA A 212 -9.90 1.04 12.17
N GLN A 213 -10.12 2.30 12.55
CA GLN A 213 -11.17 3.14 11.94
C GLN A 213 -10.92 3.40 10.45
N LEU A 214 -9.66 3.62 10.04
CA LEU A 214 -9.29 3.79 8.64
C LEU A 214 -9.47 2.51 7.83
N GLN A 215 -9.12 1.35 8.39
CA GLN A 215 -9.34 0.04 7.74
C GLN A 215 -10.83 -0.22 7.50
N ASP A 216 -11.68 0.03 8.50
CA ASP A 216 -13.14 -0.08 8.35
C ASP A 216 -13.69 0.90 7.30
N CYS A 217 -13.18 2.13 7.26
CA CYS A 217 -13.54 3.11 6.25
C CYS A 217 -13.15 2.64 4.84
N ARG A 218 -11.94 2.12 4.68
CA ARG A 218 -11.44 1.58 3.42
C ARG A 218 -12.33 0.46 2.89
N GLU A 219 -12.78 -0.45 3.77
CA GLU A 219 -13.72 -1.51 3.38
C GLU A 219 -15.09 -0.95 2.96
N ARG A 220 -15.61 0.06 3.66
CA ARG A 220 -16.86 0.73 3.27
C ARG A 220 -16.74 1.42 1.91
N MET A 221 -15.59 2.06 1.63
CA MET A 221 -15.32 2.70 0.34
C MET A 221 -15.33 1.71 -0.84
N GLN A 222 -15.00 0.43 -0.62
CA GLN A 222 -15.09 -0.58 -1.67
C GLN A 222 -16.53 -0.93 -2.05
N ARG A 223 -17.47 -0.77 -1.10
CA ARG A 223 -18.89 -1.11 -1.27
C ARG A 223 -19.74 0.10 -1.67
N ASN A 224 -19.31 1.31 -1.29
CA ASN A 224 -20.06 2.55 -1.51
C ASN A 224 -19.50 3.36 -2.68
N GLN A 225 -20.41 3.98 -3.44
CA GLN A 225 -20.02 4.85 -4.56
C GLN A 225 -19.46 6.21 -4.07
N ASN A 226 -19.89 6.69 -2.91
CA ASN A 226 -19.52 8.02 -2.42
C ASN A 226 -18.31 7.97 -1.45
N LYS A 227 -17.16 7.63 -2.03
CA LYS A 227 -15.90 7.44 -1.30
C LYS A 227 -15.44 8.68 -0.53
N ARG A 228 -15.71 9.88 -1.08
CA ARG A 228 -15.36 11.16 -0.46
C ARG A 228 -16.07 11.32 0.90
N VAL A 229 -17.37 11.12 0.92
CA VAL A 229 -18.17 11.27 2.16
C VAL A 229 -17.75 10.29 3.23
N GLU A 230 -17.41 9.05 2.87
CA GLU A 230 -16.90 8.06 3.83
C GLU A 230 -15.62 8.53 4.51
N LEU A 231 -14.67 9.11 3.75
CA LEU A 231 -13.43 9.64 4.32
C LEU A 231 -13.67 10.89 5.16
N GLU A 232 -14.49 11.84 4.69
CA GLU A 232 -14.83 13.06 5.41
C GLU A 232 -15.49 12.75 6.76
N MET A 233 -16.46 11.82 6.79
CA MET A 233 -17.09 11.35 8.02
C MET A 233 -16.08 10.76 9.01
N LEU A 234 -15.15 9.95 8.50
CA LEU A 234 -14.11 9.39 9.34
C LEU A 234 -13.20 10.49 9.92
N LEU A 235 -12.70 11.41 9.09
CA LEU A 235 -11.82 12.49 9.54
C LEU A 235 -12.48 13.35 10.62
N LEU A 236 -13.78 13.63 10.49
CA LEU A 236 -14.57 14.27 11.57
C LEU A 236 -14.54 13.44 12.86
N GLN A 237 -14.74 12.13 12.79
CA GLN A 237 -14.72 11.26 13.96
C GLN A 237 -13.33 11.19 14.62
N LEU A 238 -12.26 11.22 13.82
CA LEU A 238 -10.88 11.18 14.30
C LEU A 238 -10.47 12.51 14.95
N ALA A 239 -10.98 13.64 14.44
CA ALA A 239 -10.67 14.99 14.95
C ALA A 239 -11.51 15.40 16.17
N VAL A 240 -12.64 14.73 16.41
CA VAL A 240 -13.47 15.05 17.61
C VAL A 240 -12.92 14.28 18.82
N PRO A 241 -12.68 14.96 19.96
CA PRO A 241 -12.26 14.28 21.18
C PRO A 241 -13.29 13.23 21.58
N LYS A 242 -12.84 12.01 21.90
CA LYS A 242 -13.71 11.02 22.52
C LYS A 242 -14.22 11.57 23.86
N VAL A 243 -15.45 12.03 23.90
CA VAL A 243 -16.15 12.22 25.17
C VAL A 243 -16.28 10.82 25.76
N ALA A 244 -15.57 10.54 26.85
CA ALA A 244 -15.76 9.31 27.60
C ALA A 244 -17.23 9.27 28.02
N VAL A 245 -18.05 8.44 27.37
CA VAL A 245 -19.40 8.17 27.84
C VAL A 245 -19.19 7.46 29.16
N PRO A 246 -19.65 8.06 30.32
CA PRO A 246 -19.53 7.40 31.59
C PRO A 246 -20.31 6.07 31.48
N VAL A 247 -19.62 4.95 31.63
CA VAL A 247 -20.26 3.66 31.76
C VAL A 247 -21.09 3.73 33.05
N SER A 248 -22.39 3.82 32.89
CA SER A 248 -23.32 3.80 34.04
C SER A 248 -23.09 2.46 34.76
N PRO A 249 -22.78 2.45 36.06
CA PRO A 249 -22.58 1.21 36.78
C PRO A 249 -23.85 0.38 36.67
N ALA A 250 -23.69 -0.85 36.21
CA ALA A 250 -24.77 -1.84 36.17
C ALA A 250 -25.41 -1.91 37.57
N VAL A 251 -26.70 -1.60 37.64
CA VAL A 251 -27.47 -1.78 38.83
C VAL A 251 -27.46 -3.27 39.19
N THR A 252 -26.66 -3.62 40.18
CA THR A 252 -26.72 -4.95 40.82
C THR A 252 -28.10 -5.10 41.47
N ALA A 253 -28.97 -5.87 40.81
CA ALA A 253 -30.21 -6.32 41.42
C ALA A 253 -29.85 -7.20 42.62
N ALA A 254 -30.28 -6.80 43.81
CA ALA A 254 -30.17 -7.60 45.02
C ALA A 254 -31.10 -8.82 44.89
N PRO A 255 -30.67 -10.00 45.36
CA PRO A 255 -31.57 -11.16 45.42
C PRO A 255 -32.54 -11.01 46.57
N GLN A 256 -33.83 -11.26 46.30
CA GLN A 256 -34.87 -11.54 47.32
C GLN A 256 -34.77 -13.02 47.77
#